data_7771085d88f07d75c88ca1648e468b7f
#
_entry.id   7771085d88f07d75c88ca1648e468b7f
#
_cell.length_a   1.000
_cell.length_b   1.000
_cell.length_c   1.000
_cell.angle_alpha   90.00
_cell.angle_beta   90.00
_cell.angle_gamma   90.00
#
_symmetry.space_group_name_H-M   'P 1'
#
loop_
_entity.id
_entity.type
_entity.pdbx_description
1 polymer ?
#
loop_
_entity_poly.entity_id
_entity_poly.type
_entity_poly.pdbx_seq_one_letter_code
_entity_poly.pdbx_strand_id
1 'polypeptide(L)'
;MDASVRSVSAHTGRSTSPGLTGLRVALVHDWLTGMRGGEKCLEVLCRAFPDATLHTLIHRRGALSPAIEGMTIRTSPLQRVPGVLRHYRKLLPLMPLSARSWKVGQVDLVVSLSHCVAKAVRPPRGVPHVCYCFTPMRYAWQGRDAYLEGWSDRPIRRALAGAMLNRMRTWDRASAAGVTHFVAISETVRERIGLYYQRESQVICPPVDTDYYAPGSEERENFYLCVSALVPFKRIEQAILACTRSGRELVVIGEGTERTRLEKMAGPGVRFLGWQPDDVIRDHYRRCRALLFPGEEDFGIVPIEALACGAPVLALGLGGVAETVDGAVGRTYATPTAEALLATIDAWEAEGLPHDPALARRRAEALALPVFRERLLGHLSEVVNGQHPAHVPPAPHVPFTSRGQKNVR
;
A
#
# COMPACT_ATOMS: atom_id res chain seq x y z
N MET A 1 -3.71 23.12 23.10
CA MET A 1 -4.70 23.54 22.09
C MET A 1 -5.22 22.29 21.42
N ASP A 2 -6.47 22.07 21.63
CA ASP A 2 -7.22 20.83 21.51
C ASP A 2 -7.48 20.46 20.04
N ALA A 3 -6.82 19.40 19.55
CA ALA A 3 -7.08 18.87 18.23
C ALA A 3 -8.23 17.85 18.36
N SER A 4 -9.45 18.33 18.10
CA SER A 4 -10.65 17.52 18.09
C SER A 4 -10.55 16.42 17.02
N VAL A 5 -10.24 15.19 17.46
CA VAL A 5 -10.45 13.97 16.71
C VAL A 5 -11.96 13.78 16.54
N ARG A 6 -12.48 14.15 15.38
CA ARG A 6 -13.87 13.85 15.03
C ARG A 6 -14.02 12.36 14.81
N SER A 7 -14.83 11.75 15.67
CA SER A 7 -15.27 10.37 15.57
C SER A 7 -16.03 10.16 14.24
N VAL A 8 -15.54 9.24 13.43
CA VAL A 8 -16.29 8.64 12.33
C VAL A 8 -17.57 8.07 12.89
N SER A 9 -18.69 8.52 12.35
CA SER A 9 -20.05 8.10 12.73
C SER A 9 -20.14 6.59 12.84
N ALA A 10 -20.53 6.12 14.03
CA ALA A 10 -20.68 4.72 14.35
C ALA A 10 -21.89 4.14 13.61
N HIS A 11 -21.68 3.56 12.44
CA HIS A 11 -22.58 2.53 11.94
C HIS A 11 -22.30 1.22 12.72
N THR A 12 -22.91 1.10 13.89
CA THR A 12 -22.92 -0.11 14.71
C THR A 12 -23.85 -1.15 14.11
N GLY A 13 -23.41 -1.80 13.03
CA GLY A 13 -24.00 -3.03 12.55
C GLY A 13 -23.01 -4.18 12.82
N ARG A 14 -23.21 -4.98 13.87
CA ARG A 14 -22.58 -6.29 14.02
C ARG A 14 -23.11 -7.21 12.91
N SER A 15 -22.59 -7.06 11.69
CA SER A 15 -22.76 -8.06 10.64
C SER A 15 -21.45 -8.83 10.55
N THR A 16 -21.31 -9.84 11.39
CA THR A 16 -20.28 -10.88 11.22
C THR A 16 -20.78 -11.82 10.13
N SER A 17 -19.93 -12.07 9.11
CA SER A 17 -20.22 -13.07 8.10
C SER A 17 -20.53 -14.41 8.76
N PRO A 18 -21.54 -15.17 8.27
CA PRO A 18 -21.84 -16.48 8.80
C PRO A 18 -20.56 -17.34 8.81
N GLY A 19 -20.28 -18.02 9.94
CA GLY A 19 -19.10 -18.86 10.10
C GLY A 19 -17.88 -18.21 10.77
N LEU A 20 -17.86 -16.89 11.00
CA LEU A 20 -16.75 -16.24 11.71
C LEU A 20 -17.07 -15.88 13.18
N THR A 21 -18.32 -16.06 13.62
CA THR A 21 -18.76 -15.75 14.98
C THR A 21 -18.19 -16.76 15.96
N GLY A 22 -17.62 -16.29 17.07
CA GLY A 22 -17.08 -17.12 18.14
C GLY A 22 -15.70 -17.73 17.87
N LEU A 23 -15.08 -17.44 16.72
CA LEU A 23 -13.71 -17.90 16.43
C LEU A 23 -12.70 -17.14 17.30
N ARG A 24 -11.72 -17.88 17.78
CA ARG A 24 -10.51 -17.33 18.41
C ARG A 24 -9.53 -16.97 17.30
N VAL A 25 -9.33 -15.68 17.06
CA VAL A 25 -8.50 -15.17 15.98
C VAL A 25 -7.22 -14.54 16.52
N ALA A 26 -6.09 -14.80 15.88
CA ALA A 26 -4.87 -14.02 16.06
C ALA A 26 -4.63 -13.15 14.83
N LEU A 27 -4.45 -11.85 15.05
CA LEU A 27 -4.03 -10.90 14.03
C LEU A 27 -2.53 -10.65 14.14
N VAL A 28 -1.85 -10.52 13.02
CA VAL A 28 -0.40 -10.25 12.98
C VAL A 28 -0.12 -9.12 12.00
N HIS A 29 0.61 -8.10 12.42
CA HIS A 29 1.03 -6.99 11.56
C HIS A 29 2.53 -6.73 11.73
N ASP A 30 3.23 -6.29 10.67
CA ASP A 30 4.68 -6.12 10.72
C ASP A 30 5.11 -5.12 11.80
N TRP A 31 4.58 -3.89 11.79
CA TRP A 31 4.82 -2.86 12.80
C TRP A 31 3.69 -1.84 12.84
N LEU A 32 3.45 -1.29 14.00
CA LEU A 32 2.37 -0.34 14.29
C LEU A 32 2.97 1.00 14.73
N THR A 33 3.28 1.88 13.77
CA THR A 33 3.99 3.14 14.01
C THR A 33 3.24 4.39 13.57
N GLY A 34 2.06 4.24 12.99
CA GLY A 34 1.18 5.32 12.52
C GLY A 34 0.16 4.78 11.51
N MET A 35 -0.95 5.48 11.34
CA MET A 35 -1.99 5.12 10.38
C MET A 35 -1.53 5.32 8.94
N ARG A 36 -1.60 4.28 8.12
CA ARG A 36 -1.33 4.27 6.68
C ARG A 36 -2.31 3.30 6.01
N GLY A 37 -2.14 3.04 4.72
CA GLY A 37 -3.03 2.12 3.99
C GLY A 37 -3.12 0.71 4.57
N GLY A 38 -1.99 0.16 5.06
CA GLY A 38 -1.98 -1.16 5.70
C GLY A 38 -2.75 -1.19 7.02
N GLU A 39 -2.62 -0.16 7.82
CA GLU A 39 -3.32 -0.04 9.10
C GLU A 39 -4.83 0.23 8.90
N LYS A 40 -5.25 0.87 7.80
CA LYS A 40 -6.68 0.96 7.41
C LYS A 40 -7.28 -0.43 7.14
N CYS A 41 -6.54 -1.33 6.46
CA CYS A 41 -6.96 -2.73 6.28
C CYS A 41 -7.02 -3.49 7.62
N LEU A 42 -6.02 -3.31 8.48
CA LEU A 42 -5.98 -3.92 9.80
C LEU A 42 -7.16 -3.47 10.68
N GLU A 43 -7.53 -2.20 10.62
CA GLU A 43 -8.65 -1.65 11.39
C GLU A 43 -9.97 -2.38 11.09
N VAL A 44 -10.22 -2.76 9.83
CA VAL A 44 -11.39 -3.57 9.46
C VAL A 44 -11.40 -4.91 10.18
N LEU A 45 -10.25 -5.57 10.26
CA LEU A 45 -10.11 -6.84 10.98
C LEU A 45 -10.22 -6.67 12.50
N CYS A 46 -9.66 -5.59 13.07
CA CYS A 46 -9.82 -5.29 14.49
C CYS A 46 -11.28 -5.06 14.86
N ARG A 47 -12.06 -4.38 14.02
CA ARG A 47 -13.51 -4.19 14.22
C ARG A 47 -14.30 -5.48 14.05
N ALA A 48 -13.88 -6.37 13.16
CA ALA A 48 -14.52 -7.68 12.95
C ALA A 48 -14.20 -8.68 14.05
N PHE A 49 -13.01 -8.61 14.64
CA PHE A 49 -12.52 -9.53 15.67
C PHE A 49 -12.00 -8.76 16.90
N PRO A 50 -12.88 -8.11 17.67
CA PRO A 50 -12.48 -7.22 18.78
C PRO A 50 -11.77 -7.98 19.92
N ASP A 51 -12.02 -9.27 20.07
CA ASP A 51 -11.41 -10.12 21.10
C ASP A 51 -10.08 -10.76 20.65
N ALA A 52 -9.66 -10.51 19.41
CA ALA A 52 -8.42 -11.07 18.87
C ALA A 52 -7.18 -10.45 19.54
N THR A 53 -6.14 -11.27 19.70
CA THR A 53 -4.81 -10.73 20.07
C THR A 53 -4.09 -10.25 18.81
N LEU A 54 -3.62 -9.01 18.85
CA LEU A 54 -2.84 -8.40 17.78
C LEU A 54 -1.34 -8.49 18.06
N HIS A 55 -0.62 -9.27 17.26
CA HIS A 55 0.82 -9.43 17.36
C HIS A 55 1.55 -8.49 16.39
N THR A 56 2.63 -7.87 16.85
CA THR A 56 3.45 -6.98 16.01
C THR A 56 4.91 -6.96 16.45
N LEU A 57 5.82 -6.51 15.60
CA LEU A 57 7.22 -6.30 16.01
C LEU A 57 7.34 -5.18 17.01
N ILE A 58 6.77 -4.03 16.70
CA ILE A 58 6.83 -2.81 17.51
C ILE A 58 5.51 -2.05 17.43
N HIS A 59 5.20 -1.32 18.50
CA HIS A 59 3.99 -0.50 18.61
C HIS A 59 4.34 0.88 19.20
N ARG A 60 3.93 1.95 18.51
CA ARG A 60 3.92 3.32 19.02
C ARG A 60 2.54 3.62 19.55
N ARG A 61 2.38 3.65 20.89
CA ARG A 61 1.11 3.96 21.51
C ARG A 61 0.59 5.35 21.14
N GLY A 62 -0.71 5.46 20.91
CA GLY A 62 -1.40 6.70 20.54
C GLY A 62 -1.17 7.17 19.10
N ALA A 63 -0.54 6.35 18.25
CA ALA A 63 -0.29 6.68 16.86
C ALA A 63 -1.28 6.02 15.87
N LEU A 64 -2.25 5.27 16.38
CA LEU A 64 -3.18 4.47 15.59
C LEU A 64 -4.63 4.82 15.92
N SER A 65 -5.57 4.28 15.14
CA SER A 65 -6.99 4.47 15.40
C SER A 65 -7.43 3.84 16.72
N PRO A 66 -8.50 4.35 17.36
CA PRO A 66 -9.04 3.78 18.60
C PRO A 66 -9.39 2.29 18.48
N ALA A 67 -9.81 1.83 17.30
CA ALA A 67 -10.12 0.42 17.07
C ALA A 67 -8.88 -0.48 17.18
N ILE A 68 -7.72 -0.01 16.71
CA ILE A 68 -6.46 -0.76 16.81
C ILE A 68 -5.87 -0.61 18.23
N GLU A 69 -5.87 0.60 18.78
CA GLU A 69 -5.35 0.84 20.14
C GLU A 69 -6.13 0.09 21.24
N GLY A 70 -7.43 -0.18 21.01
CA GLY A 70 -8.28 -0.95 21.91
C GLY A 70 -8.01 -2.46 21.92
N MET A 71 -7.20 -2.97 20.98
CA MET A 71 -6.87 -4.40 20.91
C MET A 71 -5.90 -4.84 22.01
N THR A 72 -5.91 -6.13 22.34
CA THR A 72 -4.83 -6.74 23.13
C THR A 72 -3.57 -6.85 22.25
N ILE A 73 -2.66 -5.86 22.33
CA ILE A 73 -1.45 -5.79 21.49
C ILE A 73 -0.28 -6.47 22.19
N ARG A 74 0.37 -7.43 21.49
CA ARG A 74 1.60 -8.11 21.92
C ARG A 74 2.75 -7.79 20.98
N THR A 75 3.76 -7.11 21.51
CA THR A 75 4.98 -6.75 20.76
C THR A 75 6.07 -7.81 20.88
N SER A 76 6.99 -7.84 19.90
CA SER A 76 8.18 -8.67 19.96
C SER A 76 9.23 -8.11 20.95
N PRO A 77 10.29 -8.87 21.27
CA PRO A 77 11.42 -8.38 22.08
C PRO A 77 12.10 -7.14 21.49
N LEU A 78 12.01 -6.89 20.19
CA LEU A 78 12.53 -5.67 19.56
C LEU A 78 11.95 -4.38 20.15
N GLN A 79 10.74 -4.41 20.67
CA GLN A 79 10.11 -3.24 21.32
C GLN A 79 10.97 -2.69 22.47
N ARG A 80 11.78 -3.54 23.14
CA ARG A 80 12.62 -3.16 24.27
C ARG A 80 13.94 -2.52 23.88
N VAL A 81 14.29 -2.54 22.58
CA VAL A 81 15.56 -1.95 22.11
C VAL A 81 15.45 -0.42 22.19
N PRO A 82 16.38 0.26 22.90
CA PRO A 82 16.36 1.73 23.00
C PRO A 82 16.35 2.39 21.61
N GLY A 83 15.46 3.37 21.42
CA GLY A 83 15.34 4.10 20.15
C GLY A 83 14.75 3.30 18.99
N VAL A 84 14.20 2.10 19.21
CA VAL A 84 13.67 1.24 18.16
C VAL A 84 12.62 1.93 17.31
N LEU A 85 11.71 2.70 17.88
CA LEU A 85 10.66 3.41 17.15
C LEU A 85 11.20 4.40 16.11
N ARG A 86 12.43 4.90 16.31
CA ARG A 86 13.11 5.82 15.38
C ARG A 86 13.93 5.06 14.33
N HIS A 87 14.47 3.88 14.69
CA HIS A 87 15.49 3.20 13.87
C HIS A 87 15.16 1.76 13.50
N TYR A 88 13.91 1.29 13.72
CA TYR A 88 13.53 -0.11 13.49
C TYR A 88 13.89 -0.66 12.10
N ARG A 89 13.84 0.17 11.07
CA ARG A 89 14.20 -0.24 9.69
C ARG A 89 15.66 -0.71 9.58
N LYS A 90 16.55 -0.18 10.43
CA LYS A 90 17.95 -0.62 10.49
C LYS A 90 18.12 -2.00 11.15
N LEU A 91 17.08 -2.46 11.87
CA LEU A 91 17.04 -3.77 12.52
C LEU A 91 16.46 -4.87 11.63
N LEU A 92 16.32 -4.61 10.33
CA LEU A 92 15.78 -5.57 9.35
C LEU A 92 16.38 -6.97 9.50
N PRO A 93 17.73 -7.17 9.67
CA PRO A 93 18.32 -8.50 9.83
C PRO A 93 17.86 -9.27 11.09
N LEU A 94 17.39 -8.57 12.12
CA LEU A 94 16.90 -9.17 13.37
C LEU A 94 15.40 -9.46 13.36
N MET A 95 14.65 -8.89 12.44
CA MET A 95 13.19 -9.07 12.34
C MET A 95 12.76 -10.54 12.15
N PRO A 96 13.44 -11.36 11.31
CA PRO A 96 13.12 -12.78 11.19
C PRO A 96 13.20 -13.55 12.50
N LEU A 97 14.21 -13.26 13.30
CA LEU A 97 14.38 -13.89 14.62
C LEU A 97 13.28 -13.44 15.58
N SER A 98 12.95 -12.15 15.55
CA SER A 98 11.90 -11.58 16.41
C SER A 98 10.51 -12.09 16.05
N ALA A 99 10.22 -12.34 14.78
CA ALA A 99 8.95 -12.95 14.35
C ALA A 99 8.74 -14.36 14.94
N ARG A 100 9.82 -15.08 15.25
CA ARG A 100 9.74 -16.40 15.93
C ARG A 100 9.22 -16.31 17.36
N SER A 101 9.24 -15.13 17.99
CA SER A 101 8.74 -14.93 19.37
C SER A 101 7.22 -14.86 19.45
N TRP A 102 6.52 -14.70 18.33
CA TRP A 102 5.06 -14.65 18.31
C TRP A 102 4.46 -16.02 18.64
N LYS A 103 3.85 -16.10 19.82
CA LYS A 103 3.09 -17.27 20.27
C LYS A 103 1.61 -16.92 20.24
N VAL A 104 0.93 -17.35 19.17
CA VAL A 104 -0.49 -17.01 18.94
C VAL A 104 -1.46 -17.80 19.83
N GLY A 105 -0.97 -18.80 20.58
CA GLY A 105 -1.80 -19.59 21.50
C GLY A 105 -2.76 -20.54 20.79
N GLN A 106 -3.83 -20.92 21.48
CA GLN A 106 -4.91 -21.75 20.95
C GLN A 106 -5.88 -20.83 20.19
N VAL A 107 -5.83 -20.89 18.85
CA VAL A 107 -6.68 -20.09 17.98
C VAL A 107 -7.25 -20.98 16.88
N ASP A 108 -8.31 -20.52 16.24
CA ASP A 108 -9.01 -21.21 15.16
C ASP A 108 -8.65 -20.63 13.78
N LEU A 109 -8.11 -19.39 13.76
CA LEU A 109 -7.65 -18.69 12.57
C LEU A 109 -6.49 -17.75 12.89
N VAL A 110 -5.49 -17.71 12.01
CA VAL A 110 -4.45 -16.68 12.01
C VAL A 110 -4.58 -15.82 10.77
N VAL A 111 -4.63 -14.49 10.93
CA VAL A 111 -4.62 -13.54 9.80
C VAL A 111 -3.41 -12.63 9.94
N SER A 112 -2.49 -12.68 8.99
CA SER A 112 -1.35 -11.77 8.93
C SER A 112 -1.51 -10.74 7.82
N LEU A 113 -1.19 -9.48 8.13
CA LEU A 113 -1.08 -8.39 7.16
C LEU A 113 0.40 -8.08 6.99
N SER A 114 0.96 -8.42 5.84
CA SER A 114 2.41 -8.51 5.69
C SER A 114 2.95 -7.77 4.47
N HIS A 115 4.00 -7.00 4.70
CA HIS A 115 4.90 -6.47 3.68
C HIS A 115 6.37 -6.77 4.02
N CYS A 116 6.60 -7.50 5.12
CA CYS A 116 7.93 -7.87 5.59
C CYS A 116 7.93 -9.26 6.24
N VAL A 117 7.69 -9.36 7.55
CA VAL A 117 7.90 -10.60 8.32
C VAL A 117 6.62 -11.17 8.95
N ALA A 118 5.51 -10.45 8.96
CA ALA A 118 4.27 -10.88 9.64
C ALA A 118 3.76 -12.25 9.17
N LYS A 119 3.93 -12.58 7.87
CA LYS A 119 3.61 -13.89 7.30
C LYS A 119 4.40 -15.07 7.89
N ALA A 120 5.51 -14.78 8.60
CA ALA A 120 6.34 -15.83 9.22
C ALA A 120 5.81 -16.31 10.57
N VAL A 121 4.68 -15.80 11.03
CA VAL A 121 3.99 -16.33 12.22
C VAL A 121 3.69 -17.83 12.04
N ARG A 122 3.80 -18.57 13.13
CA ARG A 122 3.56 -20.02 13.12
C ARG A 122 2.25 -20.33 13.82
N PRO A 123 1.19 -20.67 13.08
CA PRO A 123 -0.05 -21.13 13.68
C PRO A 123 0.11 -22.49 14.36
N PRO A 124 -0.76 -22.86 15.30
CA PRO A 124 -0.87 -24.23 15.76
C PRO A 124 -1.14 -25.20 14.60
N ARG A 125 -0.79 -26.48 14.79
CA ARG A 125 -0.98 -27.50 13.76
C ARG A 125 -2.45 -27.62 13.36
N GLY A 126 -2.73 -27.57 12.06
CA GLY A 126 -4.10 -27.68 11.52
C GLY A 126 -4.89 -26.36 11.51
N VAL A 127 -4.35 -25.28 12.07
CA VAL A 127 -5.01 -23.97 12.06
C VAL A 127 -4.68 -23.23 10.75
N PRO A 128 -5.68 -22.74 9.99
CA PRO A 128 -5.44 -22.00 8.77
C PRO A 128 -4.75 -20.66 9.05
N HIS A 129 -3.84 -20.28 8.14
CA HIS A 129 -3.15 -18.99 8.14
C HIS A 129 -3.43 -18.26 6.83
N VAL A 130 -4.20 -17.22 6.89
CA VAL A 130 -4.44 -16.31 5.76
C VAL A 130 -3.48 -15.14 5.84
N CYS A 131 -2.70 -14.91 4.77
CA CYS A 131 -1.80 -13.77 4.67
C CYS A 131 -2.35 -12.75 3.67
N TYR A 132 -2.82 -11.60 4.16
CA TYR A 132 -3.09 -10.43 3.35
C TYR A 132 -1.74 -9.75 3.04
N CYS A 133 -1.25 -9.99 1.83
CA CYS A 133 0.09 -9.62 1.41
C CYS A 133 0.08 -8.28 0.67
N PHE A 134 0.62 -7.24 1.32
CA PHE A 134 0.80 -5.94 0.67
C PHE A 134 1.87 -5.99 -0.40
N THR A 135 2.92 -6.78 -0.18
CA THR A 135 3.98 -7.07 -1.15
C THR A 135 4.90 -8.15 -0.56
N PRO A 136 5.53 -9.01 -1.35
CA PRO A 136 6.71 -9.74 -0.93
C PRO A 136 7.79 -8.77 -0.43
N MET A 137 8.63 -9.20 0.54
CA MET A 137 9.60 -8.33 1.20
C MET A 137 10.41 -7.50 0.19
N ARG A 138 10.04 -6.24 -0.03
CA ARG A 138 10.58 -5.38 -1.10
C ARG A 138 12.12 -5.31 -1.08
N TYR A 139 12.72 -5.20 0.09
CA TYR A 139 14.19 -5.12 0.25
C TYR A 139 14.93 -6.37 -0.25
N ALA A 140 14.30 -7.54 -0.17
CA ALA A 140 14.90 -8.80 -0.60
C ALA A 140 14.70 -9.06 -2.10
N TRP A 141 13.67 -8.47 -2.71
CA TRP A 141 13.27 -8.72 -4.10
C TRP A 141 13.47 -7.48 -4.98
N GLN A 142 12.44 -6.72 -5.27
CA GLN A 142 12.48 -5.63 -6.24
C GLN A 142 13.33 -4.43 -5.83
N GLY A 143 13.36 -4.09 -4.55
CA GLY A 143 14.12 -2.95 -4.03
C GLY A 143 15.57 -3.27 -3.71
N ARG A 144 16.05 -4.48 -4.05
CA ARG A 144 17.39 -4.95 -3.72
C ARG A 144 18.49 -4.07 -4.33
N ASP A 145 18.39 -3.80 -5.61
CA ASP A 145 19.42 -3.06 -6.34
C ASP A 145 19.47 -1.60 -5.89
N ALA A 146 18.33 -0.95 -5.75
CA ALA A 146 18.24 0.40 -5.18
C ALA A 146 18.79 0.47 -3.73
N TYR A 147 18.58 -0.56 -2.92
CA TYR A 147 19.19 -0.64 -1.59
C TYR A 147 20.71 -0.76 -1.65
N LEU A 148 21.25 -1.53 -2.60
CA LEU A 148 22.70 -1.73 -2.78
C LEU A 148 23.38 -0.55 -3.45
N GLU A 149 22.68 0.25 -4.24
CA GLU A 149 23.20 1.49 -4.82
C GLU A 149 23.64 2.50 -3.74
N GLY A 150 22.92 2.58 -2.62
CA GLY A 150 23.30 3.39 -1.47
C GLY A 150 24.66 3.02 -0.82
N TRP A 151 25.31 1.93 -1.30
CA TRP A 151 26.61 1.45 -0.83
C TRP A 151 27.64 1.34 -1.96
N SER A 152 27.39 1.98 -3.12
CA SER A 152 28.20 1.86 -4.34
C SER A 152 29.68 2.21 -4.13
N ASP A 153 29.93 3.22 -3.30
CA ASP A 153 31.26 3.74 -2.92
C ASP A 153 31.99 2.89 -1.84
N ARG A 154 31.35 1.84 -1.32
CA ARG A 154 31.85 1.00 -0.22
C ARG A 154 31.75 -0.49 -0.56
N PRO A 155 32.65 -1.04 -1.39
CA PRO A 155 32.50 -2.38 -2.00
C PRO A 155 32.35 -3.51 -0.98
N ILE A 156 33.09 -3.49 0.12
CA ILE A 156 32.99 -4.52 1.17
C ILE A 156 31.60 -4.46 1.85
N ARG A 157 31.14 -3.28 2.19
CA ARG A 157 29.81 -3.11 2.80
C ARG A 157 28.70 -3.51 1.85
N ARG A 158 28.84 -3.19 0.56
CA ARG A 158 27.92 -3.62 -0.49
C ARG A 158 27.85 -5.14 -0.63
N ALA A 159 29.00 -5.81 -0.60
CA ALA A 159 29.07 -7.26 -0.64
C ALA A 159 28.40 -7.91 0.59
N LEU A 160 28.68 -7.41 1.80
CA LEU A 160 28.04 -7.86 3.04
C LEU A 160 26.53 -7.63 3.02
N ALA A 161 26.07 -6.45 2.58
CA ALA A 161 24.65 -6.14 2.43
C ALA A 161 23.99 -7.07 1.40
N GLY A 162 24.66 -7.35 0.28
CA GLY A 162 24.20 -8.30 -0.73
C GLY A 162 24.05 -9.73 -0.19
N ALA A 163 25.01 -10.21 0.56
CA ALA A 163 24.96 -11.53 1.21
C ALA A 163 23.81 -11.60 2.24
N MET A 164 23.64 -10.55 3.04
CA MET A 164 22.53 -10.43 3.98
C MET A 164 21.19 -10.47 3.25
N LEU A 165 21.02 -9.69 2.19
CA LEU A 165 19.78 -9.65 1.41
C LEU A 165 19.47 -11.00 0.73
N ASN A 166 20.48 -11.71 0.25
CA ASN A 166 20.32 -13.06 -0.29
C ASN A 166 19.83 -14.04 0.79
N ARG A 167 20.38 -13.95 2.00
CA ARG A 167 19.89 -14.74 3.15
C ARG A 167 18.46 -14.37 3.52
N MET A 168 18.12 -13.08 3.51
CA MET A 168 16.75 -12.60 3.73
C MET A 168 15.80 -13.12 2.67
N ARG A 169 16.18 -13.16 1.40
CA ARG A 169 15.38 -13.71 0.29
C ARG A 169 15.05 -15.18 0.51
N THR A 170 16.07 -15.99 0.85
CA THR A 170 15.88 -17.42 1.15
C THR A 170 14.95 -17.61 2.33
N TRP A 171 15.13 -16.85 3.39
CA TRP A 171 14.28 -16.89 4.57
C TRP A 171 12.83 -16.44 4.25
N ASP A 172 12.69 -15.37 3.49
CA ASP A 172 11.39 -14.79 3.10
C ASP A 172 10.57 -15.81 2.29
N ARG A 173 11.20 -16.48 1.32
CA ARG A 173 10.59 -17.57 0.56
C ARG A 173 10.22 -18.76 1.45
N ALA A 174 11.12 -19.18 2.32
CA ALA A 174 10.87 -20.29 3.25
C ALA A 174 9.72 -19.97 4.23
N SER A 175 9.59 -18.71 4.67
CA SER A 175 8.52 -18.30 5.56
C SER A 175 7.13 -18.35 4.91
N ALA A 176 7.06 -18.19 3.59
CA ALA A 176 5.81 -18.28 2.83
C ALA A 176 5.20 -19.70 2.83
N ALA A 177 5.99 -20.74 3.09
CA ALA A 177 5.50 -22.12 3.16
C ALA A 177 4.53 -22.36 4.35
N GLY A 178 4.62 -21.53 5.41
CA GLY A 178 3.71 -21.61 6.56
C GLY A 178 2.35 -20.94 6.35
N VAL A 179 2.16 -20.24 5.25
CA VAL A 179 0.89 -19.58 4.90
C VAL A 179 -0.01 -20.59 4.18
N THR A 180 -1.25 -20.74 4.64
CA THR A 180 -2.22 -21.61 3.99
C THR A 180 -2.80 -20.95 2.74
N HIS A 181 -3.24 -19.69 2.86
CA HIS A 181 -3.85 -18.91 1.79
C HIS A 181 -3.24 -17.52 1.71
N PHE A 182 -2.86 -17.10 0.50
CA PHE A 182 -2.44 -15.74 0.23
C PHE A 182 -3.59 -14.91 -0.36
N VAL A 183 -3.73 -13.69 0.13
CA VAL A 183 -4.56 -12.65 -0.48
C VAL A 183 -3.65 -11.51 -0.91
N ALA A 184 -3.62 -11.21 -2.20
CA ALA A 184 -2.84 -10.13 -2.79
C ALA A 184 -3.66 -8.83 -2.83
N ILE A 185 -2.99 -7.69 -2.66
CA ILE A 185 -3.67 -6.37 -2.74
C ILE A 185 -3.93 -5.89 -4.18
N SER A 186 -3.30 -6.52 -5.18
CA SER A 186 -3.39 -6.18 -6.60
C SER A 186 -2.95 -7.36 -7.47
N GLU A 187 -3.24 -7.30 -8.76
CA GLU A 187 -2.72 -8.27 -9.73
C GLU A 187 -1.19 -8.27 -9.77
N THR A 188 -0.59 -7.08 -9.72
CA THR A 188 0.87 -6.91 -9.62
C THR A 188 1.45 -7.67 -8.42
N VAL A 189 0.81 -7.61 -7.26
CA VAL A 189 1.27 -8.37 -6.07
C VAL A 189 0.97 -9.85 -6.20
N ARG A 190 -0.14 -10.24 -6.83
CA ARG A 190 -0.45 -11.65 -7.15
C ARG A 190 0.63 -12.29 -8.01
N GLU A 191 1.05 -11.62 -9.09
CA GLU A 191 2.14 -12.08 -9.95
C GLU A 191 3.45 -12.24 -9.17
N ARG A 192 3.76 -11.29 -8.28
CA ARG A 192 4.97 -11.34 -7.44
C ARG A 192 4.92 -12.49 -6.43
N ILE A 193 3.77 -12.78 -5.84
CA ILE A 193 3.58 -13.96 -4.96
C ILE A 193 3.83 -15.24 -5.76
N GLY A 194 3.28 -15.34 -6.97
CA GLY A 194 3.54 -16.44 -7.88
C GLY A 194 5.02 -16.60 -8.22
N LEU A 195 5.67 -15.51 -8.62
CA LEU A 195 7.07 -15.50 -9.02
C LEU A 195 8.04 -15.82 -7.87
N TYR A 196 7.86 -15.20 -6.71
CA TYR A 196 8.84 -15.29 -5.62
C TYR A 196 8.57 -16.42 -4.64
N TYR A 197 7.30 -16.71 -4.36
CA TYR A 197 6.90 -17.75 -3.40
C TYR A 197 6.40 -19.04 -4.07
N GLN A 198 6.12 -18.98 -5.37
CA GLN A 198 5.50 -20.10 -6.12
C GLN A 198 4.17 -20.51 -5.46
N ARG A 199 3.37 -19.52 -5.08
CA ARG A 199 2.08 -19.67 -4.43
C ARG A 199 1.01 -18.91 -5.20
N GLU A 200 -0.19 -19.46 -5.19
CA GLU A 200 -1.38 -18.79 -5.67
C GLU A 200 -1.90 -17.79 -4.64
N SER A 201 -2.65 -16.82 -5.10
CA SER A 201 -3.33 -15.85 -4.24
C SER A 201 -4.58 -15.30 -4.91
N GLN A 202 -5.60 -15.00 -4.10
CA GLN A 202 -6.77 -14.25 -4.52
C GLN A 202 -6.48 -12.76 -4.42
N VAL A 203 -7.04 -11.95 -5.33
CA VAL A 203 -6.90 -10.50 -5.26
C VAL A 203 -8.09 -9.88 -4.53
N ILE A 204 -7.79 -9.17 -3.44
CA ILE A 204 -8.75 -8.32 -2.72
C ILE A 204 -8.05 -6.98 -2.49
N CYS A 205 -8.43 -5.98 -3.29
CA CYS A 205 -7.82 -4.65 -3.23
C CYS A 205 -8.08 -3.97 -1.88
N PRO A 206 -7.14 -3.15 -1.36
CA PRO A 206 -7.31 -2.42 -0.12
C PRO A 206 -8.41 -1.35 -0.23
N PRO A 207 -9.05 -0.98 0.89
CA PRO A 207 -10.19 -0.07 0.87
C PRO A 207 -9.77 1.39 0.72
N VAL A 208 -10.67 2.16 0.11
CA VAL A 208 -10.69 3.62 0.16
C VAL A 208 -11.98 4.09 0.84
N ASP A 209 -11.87 5.11 1.68
CA ASP A 209 -13.03 5.74 2.31
C ASP A 209 -13.73 6.65 1.31
N THR A 210 -14.62 6.07 0.52
CA THR A 210 -15.34 6.77 -0.54
C THR A 210 -16.47 7.68 -0.01
N ASP A 211 -16.88 7.53 1.24
CA ASP A 211 -17.80 8.45 1.90
C ASP A 211 -17.10 9.74 2.26
N TYR A 212 -15.85 9.64 2.70
CA TYR A 212 -15.01 10.79 3.01
C TYR A 212 -14.42 11.43 1.75
N TYR A 213 -13.77 10.65 0.88
CA TYR A 213 -13.28 11.11 -0.42
C TYR A 213 -14.43 11.05 -1.43
N ALA A 214 -15.08 12.18 -1.61
CA ALA A 214 -16.24 12.32 -2.50
C ALA A 214 -16.10 13.61 -3.31
N PRO A 215 -16.72 13.71 -4.49
CA PRO A 215 -16.79 14.93 -5.27
C PRO A 215 -17.38 16.08 -4.43
N GLY A 216 -16.98 17.29 -4.72
CA GLY A 216 -17.52 18.51 -4.16
C GLY A 216 -18.21 19.36 -5.23
N SER A 217 -18.61 20.57 -4.84
CA SER A 217 -19.18 21.57 -5.75
C SER A 217 -18.10 22.53 -6.28
N GLU A 218 -16.87 22.34 -5.88
CA GLU A 218 -15.74 23.21 -6.22
C GLU A 218 -15.40 23.08 -7.71
N GLU A 219 -15.15 24.21 -8.38
CA GLU A 219 -14.61 24.23 -9.73
C GLU A 219 -13.14 23.81 -9.73
N ARG A 220 -12.72 23.11 -10.81
CA ARG A 220 -11.33 22.74 -10.95
C ARG A 220 -10.47 23.94 -11.29
N GLU A 221 -9.35 24.05 -10.55
CA GLU A 221 -8.35 25.06 -10.73
C GLU A 221 -7.22 24.60 -11.67
N ASN A 222 -6.36 25.52 -12.08
CA ASN A 222 -5.31 25.26 -13.06
C ASN A 222 -3.99 24.83 -12.40
N PHE A 223 -4.04 23.89 -11.43
CA PHE A 223 -2.82 23.34 -10.85
C PHE A 223 -2.84 21.81 -10.90
N TYR A 224 -1.67 21.21 -11.08
CA TYR A 224 -1.43 19.79 -10.91
C TYR A 224 -1.12 19.48 -9.45
N LEU A 225 -1.39 18.25 -9.04
CA LEU A 225 -1.23 17.81 -7.65
C LEU A 225 -0.34 16.58 -7.55
N CYS A 226 0.61 16.56 -6.60
CA CYS A 226 1.28 15.36 -6.11
C CYS A 226 1.03 15.19 -4.62
N VAL A 227 0.50 14.02 -4.22
CA VAL A 227 0.35 13.65 -2.80
C VAL A 227 1.18 12.40 -2.55
N SER A 228 2.28 12.53 -1.79
CA SER A 228 3.20 11.41 -1.59
C SER A 228 4.19 11.63 -0.45
N ALA A 229 4.73 10.54 0.11
CA ALA A 229 5.98 10.64 0.86
C ALA A 229 7.13 11.03 -0.08
N LEU A 230 7.94 12.04 0.30
CA LEU A 230 9.06 12.54 -0.49
C LEU A 230 10.29 11.65 -0.30
N VAL A 231 10.29 10.50 -0.98
CA VAL A 231 11.36 9.49 -0.95
C VAL A 231 11.74 9.07 -2.37
N PRO A 232 12.97 8.58 -2.62
CA PRO A 232 13.49 8.38 -3.98
C PRO A 232 12.59 7.57 -4.91
N PHE A 233 12.04 6.44 -4.45
CA PHE A 233 11.25 5.53 -5.28
C PHE A 233 9.86 6.10 -5.69
N LYS A 234 9.42 7.21 -5.09
CA LYS A 234 8.20 7.92 -5.48
C LYS A 234 8.40 8.84 -6.68
N ARG A 235 9.65 9.11 -7.07
CA ARG A 235 10.03 9.83 -8.30
C ARG A 235 9.33 11.18 -8.48
N ILE A 236 9.08 11.90 -7.38
CA ILE A 236 8.38 13.20 -7.39
C ILE A 236 9.14 14.24 -8.24
N GLU A 237 10.47 14.09 -8.37
CA GLU A 237 11.29 14.91 -9.25
C GLU A 237 10.80 14.95 -10.69
N GLN A 238 10.16 13.87 -11.19
CA GLN A 238 9.65 13.85 -12.56
C GLN A 238 8.49 14.84 -12.74
N ALA A 239 7.56 14.89 -11.78
CA ALA A 239 6.46 15.86 -11.79
C ALA A 239 6.96 17.29 -11.63
N ILE A 240 7.92 17.51 -10.73
CA ILE A 240 8.54 18.83 -10.52
C ILE A 240 9.23 19.31 -11.79
N LEU A 241 10.06 18.48 -12.44
CA LEU A 241 10.77 18.85 -13.67
C LEU A 241 9.81 19.08 -14.82
N ALA A 242 8.80 18.23 -15.00
CA ALA A 242 7.79 18.37 -16.05
C ALA A 242 7.04 19.70 -15.91
N CYS A 243 6.54 20.05 -14.71
CA CYS A 243 5.81 21.28 -14.46
C CYS A 243 6.73 22.52 -14.52
N THR A 244 7.95 22.45 -13.97
CA THR A 244 8.92 23.56 -14.02
C THR A 244 9.29 23.92 -15.46
N ARG A 245 9.58 22.93 -16.32
CA ARG A 245 9.96 23.16 -17.73
C ARG A 245 8.82 23.70 -18.59
N SER A 246 7.60 23.39 -18.23
CA SER A 246 6.41 23.82 -18.97
C SER A 246 5.69 25.04 -18.38
N GLY A 247 6.19 25.59 -17.27
CA GLY A 247 5.57 26.72 -16.58
C GLY A 247 4.22 26.40 -15.92
N ARG A 248 3.88 25.12 -15.74
CA ARG A 248 2.63 24.70 -15.12
C ARG A 248 2.72 24.76 -13.59
N GLU A 249 1.61 25.10 -12.96
CA GLU A 249 1.53 25.09 -11.50
C GLU A 249 1.44 23.66 -10.96
N LEU A 250 2.23 23.37 -9.91
CA LEU A 250 2.24 22.11 -9.20
C LEU A 250 2.17 22.33 -7.69
N VAL A 251 1.22 21.67 -7.04
CA VAL A 251 1.15 21.56 -5.57
C VAL A 251 1.68 20.19 -5.16
N VAL A 252 2.65 20.18 -4.24
CA VAL A 252 3.25 18.97 -3.67
C VAL A 252 2.87 18.88 -2.20
N ILE A 253 2.12 17.84 -1.83
CA ILE A 253 1.72 17.54 -0.44
C ILE A 253 2.47 16.32 0.04
N GLY A 254 3.12 16.44 1.19
CA GLY A 254 3.85 15.38 1.87
C GLY A 254 5.21 15.77 2.39
N GLU A 255 5.82 14.83 3.10
CA GLU A 255 7.13 15.00 3.76
C GLU A 255 8.03 13.81 3.43
N GLY A 256 9.34 14.01 3.55
CA GLY A 256 10.30 12.94 3.36
C GLY A 256 11.74 13.39 3.25
N THR A 257 12.63 12.41 3.09
CA THR A 257 14.09 12.64 3.05
C THR A 257 14.57 13.42 1.83
N GLU A 258 13.76 13.44 0.76
CA GLU A 258 14.08 14.12 -0.50
C GLU A 258 13.65 15.59 -0.53
N ARG A 259 12.91 16.08 0.47
CA ARG A 259 12.28 17.41 0.44
C ARG A 259 13.27 18.51 0.05
N THR A 260 14.39 18.62 0.75
CA THR A 260 15.39 19.67 0.49
C THR A 260 15.98 19.59 -0.91
N ARG A 261 16.17 18.37 -1.46
CA ARG A 261 16.66 18.18 -2.83
C ARG A 261 15.60 18.61 -3.85
N LEU A 262 14.36 18.22 -3.61
CA LEU A 262 13.23 18.52 -4.49
C LEU A 262 12.92 20.01 -4.54
N GLU A 263 12.95 20.71 -3.41
CA GLU A 263 12.76 22.17 -3.32
C GLU A 263 13.84 22.94 -4.11
N LYS A 264 15.10 22.48 -4.10
CA LYS A 264 16.20 23.12 -4.85
C LYS A 264 16.07 23.01 -6.37
N MET A 265 15.35 22.02 -6.87
CA MET A 265 15.14 21.80 -8.31
C MET A 265 13.80 22.35 -8.83
N ALA A 266 12.96 22.81 -7.93
CA ALA A 266 11.63 23.33 -8.23
C ALA A 266 11.68 24.73 -8.83
N GLY A 267 10.91 24.96 -9.88
CA GLY A 267 10.67 26.31 -10.44
C GLY A 267 9.61 27.08 -9.65
N PRO A 268 9.39 28.35 -10.01
CA PRO A 268 8.51 29.26 -9.24
C PRO A 268 7.04 28.83 -9.19
N GLY A 269 6.57 28.01 -10.14
CA GLY A 269 5.22 27.45 -10.15
C GLY A 269 5.00 26.24 -9.24
N VAL A 270 6.06 25.74 -8.56
CA VAL A 270 5.96 24.55 -7.70
C VAL A 270 5.87 24.96 -6.23
N ARG A 271 4.78 24.55 -5.57
CA ARG A 271 4.52 24.86 -4.15
C ARG A 271 4.55 23.60 -3.31
N PHE A 272 5.32 23.59 -2.22
CA PHE A 272 5.38 22.50 -1.25
C PHE A 272 4.58 22.87 0.00
N LEU A 273 3.53 22.11 0.30
CA LEU A 273 2.68 22.34 1.47
C LEU A 273 3.12 21.53 2.71
N GLY A 274 4.08 20.62 2.53
CA GLY A 274 4.46 19.72 3.61
C GLY A 274 3.39 18.68 3.93
N TRP A 275 3.41 18.14 5.15
CA TRP A 275 2.35 17.29 5.61
C TRP A 275 1.05 18.07 5.79
N GLN A 276 -0.06 17.53 5.30
CA GLN A 276 -1.39 18.11 5.44
C GLN A 276 -2.38 17.07 5.97
N PRO A 277 -3.41 17.50 6.71
CA PRO A 277 -4.49 16.62 7.14
C PRO A 277 -5.39 16.20 5.95
N ASP A 278 -6.13 15.11 6.13
CA ASP A 278 -6.91 14.48 5.06
C ASP A 278 -7.98 15.41 4.45
N ASP A 279 -8.55 16.36 5.20
CA ASP A 279 -9.51 17.33 4.71
C ASP A 279 -8.88 18.31 3.70
N VAL A 280 -7.65 18.76 3.96
CA VAL A 280 -6.89 19.60 3.03
C VAL A 280 -6.52 18.81 1.77
N ILE A 281 -6.11 17.54 1.93
CA ILE A 281 -5.78 16.66 0.80
C ILE A 281 -7.02 16.44 -0.07
N ARG A 282 -8.17 16.12 0.54
CA ARG A 282 -9.44 15.94 -0.18
C ARG A 282 -9.85 17.19 -0.95
N ASP A 283 -9.73 18.37 -0.35
CA ASP A 283 -10.02 19.64 -1.00
C ASP A 283 -9.13 19.85 -2.23
N HIS A 284 -7.83 19.53 -2.14
CA HIS A 284 -6.92 19.59 -3.29
C HIS A 284 -7.27 18.57 -4.38
N TYR A 285 -7.70 17.35 -4.04
CA TYR A 285 -8.19 16.39 -5.03
C TYR A 285 -9.42 16.93 -5.79
N ARG A 286 -10.34 17.60 -5.13
CA ARG A 286 -11.53 18.19 -5.75
C ARG A 286 -11.20 19.31 -6.73
N ARG A 287 -10.19 20.11 -6.42
CA ARG A 287 -9.85 21.33 -7.16
C ARG A 287 -8.72 21.15 -8.17
N CYS A 288 -7.83 20.17 -8.01
CA CYS A 288 -6.72 20.03 -8.94
C CYS A 288 -7.17 19.72 -10.37
N ARG A 289 -6.37 20.19 -11.35
CA ARG A 289 -6.56 19.84 -12.77
C ARG A 289 -6.41 18.34 -12.98
N ALA A 290 -5.35 17.75 -12.43
CA ALA A 290 -5.13 16.31 -12.36
C ALA A 290 -4.15 15.96 -11.24
N LEU A 291 -4.23 14.73 -10.72
CA LEU A 291 -3.20 14.13 -9.90
C LEU A 291 -2.06 13.61 -10.78
N LEU A 292 -0.81 13.98 -10.50
CA LEU A 292 0.38 13.41 -11.09
C LEU A 292 0.94 12.32 -10.16
N PHE A 293 1.09 11.10 -10.68
CA PHE A 293 1.53 9.96 -9.90
C PHE A 293 2.72 9.23 -10.58
N PRO A 294 3.96 9.76 -10.40
CA PRO A 294 5.14 9.28 -11.12
C PRO A 294 5.80 8.04 -10.48
N GLY A 295 5.36 7.62 -9.30
CA GLY A 295 5.91 6.46 -8.59
C GLY A 295 5.33 5.13 -9.04
N GLU A 296 6.15 4.08 -9.02
CA GLU A 296 5.67 2.70 -9.09
C GLU A 296 5.24 2.21 -7.71
N GLU A 297 3.98 1.80 -7.59
CA GLU A 297 3.44 1.27 -6.34
C GLU A 297 2.76 -0.08 -6.51
N ASP A 298 2.66 -0.81 -5.40
CA ASP A 298 2.05 -2.14 -5.37
C ASP A 298 0.53 -2.09 -5.58
N PHE A 299 -0.12 -0.97 -5.22
CA PHE A 299 -1.54 -0.70 -5.47
C PHE A 299 -1.80 0.75 -5.89
N GLY A 300 -1.47 1.73 -5.02
CA GLY A 300 -1.73 3.14 -5.28
C GLY A 300 -3.06 3.63 -4.69
N ILE A 301 -3.15 3.77 -3.36
CA ILE A 301 -4.35 4.28 -2.68
C ILE A 301 -4.62 5.74 -3.08
N VAL A 302 -3.58 6.58 -3.17
CA VAL A 302 -3.66 8.00 -3.53
C VAL A 302 -4.37 8.25 -4.88
N PRO A 303 -4.06 7.54 -5.97
CA PRO A 303 -4.84 7.58 -7.20
C PRO A 303 -6.34 7.30 -7.00
N ILE A 304 -6.68 6.30 -6.19
CA ILE A 304 -8.09 5.94 -5.96
C ILE A 304 -8.81 6.99 -5.12
N GLU A 305 -8.14 7.60 -4.13
CA GLU A 305 -8.68 8.74 -3.37
C GLU A 305 -8.97 9.93 -4.29
N ALA A 306 -8.08 10.21 -5.24
CA ALA A 306 -8.27 11.24 -6.25
C ALA A 306 -9.46 10.92 -7.17
N LEU A 307 -9.54 9.69 -7.70
CA LEU A 307 -10.68 9.22 -8.51
C LEU A 307 -12.00 9.29 -7.72
N ALA A 308 -11.98 8.96 -6.42
CA ALA A 308 -13.16 9.08 -5.55
C ALA A 308 -13.67 10.52 -5.43
N CYS A 309 -12.76 11.51 -5.47
CA CYS A 309 -13.07 12.94 -5.52
C CYS A 309 -13.38 13.43 -6.96
N GLY A 310 -13.42 12.53 -7.94
CA GLY A 310 -13.66 12.84 -9.35
C GLY A 310 -12.44 13.44 -10.06
N ALA A 311 -11.22 13.40 -9.49
CA ALA A 311 -10.02 13.94 -10.14
C ALA A 311 -9.45 12.96 -11.18
N PRO A 312 -9.05 13.44 -12.37
CA PRO A 312 -8.28 12.62 -13.30
C PRO A 312 -6.88 12.33 -12.77
N VAL A 313 -6.31 11.20 -13.21
CA VAL A 313 -4.99 10.76 -12.77
C VAL A 313 -4.06 10.57 -13.96
N LEU A 314 -2.89 11.22 -13.93
CA LEU A 314 -1.81 11.00 -14.88
C LEU A 314 -0.69 10.24 -14.17
N ALA A 315 -0.48 8.98 -14.52
CA ALA A 315 0.34 8.07 -13.74
C ALA A 315 1.39 7.32 -14.57
N LEU A 316 2.49 6.95 -13.92
CA LEU A 316 3.38 5.94 -14.48
C LEU A 316 2.63 4.60 -14.54
N GLY A 317 2.47 4.03 -15.72
CA GLY A 317 1.72 2.80 -15.98
C GLY A 317 2.46 1.53 -15.54
N LEU A 318 3.04 1.55 -14.33
CA LEU A 318 3.76 0.43 -13.72
C LEU A 318 3.18 0.14 -12.33
N GLY A 319 3.10 -1.15 -11.98
CA GLY A 319 2.53 -1.59 -10.71
C GLY A 319 1.01 -1.50 -10.67
N GLY A 320 0.42 -1.46 -9.48
CA GLY A 320 -1.03 -1.55 -9.26
C GLY A 320 -1.83 -0.37 -9.82
N VAL A 321 -1.21 0.80 -10.05
CA VAL A 321 -1.92 1.94 -10.65
C VAL A 321 -2.36 1.66 -12.09
N ALA A 322 -1.60 0.84 -12.83
CA ALA A 322 -1.96 0.43 -14.19
C ALA A 322 -3.24 -0.42 -14.25
N GLU A 323 -3.68 -0.97 -13.12
CA GLU A 323 -4.90 -1.77 -12.99
C GLU A 323 -6.16 -0.90 -12.81
N THR A 324 -5.98 0.36 -12.44
CA THR A 324 -7.08 1.26 -12.01
C THR A 324 -7.22 2.52 -12.86
N VAL A 325 -6.16 2.94 -13.54
CA VAL A 325 -6.12 4.14 -14.39
C VAL A 325 -6.00 3.77 -15.86
N ASP A 326 -6.97 4.20 -16.66
CA ASP A 326 -6.96 4.10 -18.12
C ASP A 326 -7.45 5.40 -18.77
N GLY A 327 -7.59 5.41 -20.09
CA GLY A 327 -7.96 6.59 -20.88
C GLY A 327 -9.28 7.27 -20.52
N ALA A 328 -10.19 6.59 -19.79
CA ALA A 328 -11.46 7.16 -19.40
C ALA A 328 -11.42 7.95 -18.08
N VAL A 329 -10.46 7.64 -17.20
CA VAL A 329 -10.32 8.29 -15.87
C VAL A 329 -8.98 9.00 -15.70
N GLY A 330 -8.17 9.01 -16.74
CA GLY A 330 -6.85 9.63 -16.75
C GLY A 330 -5.99 9.09 -17.86
N ARG A 331 -4.67 9.11 -17.67
CA ARG A 331 -3.72 8.59 -18.67
C ARG A 331 -2.50 7.99 -17.98
N THR A 332 -1.96 6.93 -18.56
CA THR A 332 -0.69 6.35 -18.12
C THR A 332 0.43 6.56 -19.13
N TYR A 333 1.67 6.66 -18.64
CA TYR A 333 2.87 6.68 -19.47
C TYR A 333 3.82 5.54 -19.09
N ALA A 334 4.62 5.06 -20.06
CA ALA A 334 5.38 3.81 -19.88
C ALA A 334 6.80 4.02 -19.32
N THR A 335 7.44 5.15 -19.67
CA THR A 335 8.86 5.40 -19.34
C THR A 335 8.96 6.34 -18.14
N PRO A 336 9.67 5.94 -17.05
CA PRO A 336 9.74 6.72 -15.82
C PRO A 336 10.69 7.91 -15.95
N THR A 337 10.33 8.89 -16.80
CA THR A 337 11.09 10.14 -17.03
C THR A 337 10.18 11.37 -16.97
N ALA A 338 10.77 12.53 -16.68
CA ALA A 338 10.05 13.80 -16.69
C ALA A 338 9.54 14.17 -18.10
N GLU A 339 10.30 13.82 -19.13
CA GLU A 339 9.95 14.05 -20.53
C GLU A 339 8.70 13.25 -20.94
N ALA A 340 8.62 11.98 -20.54
CA ALA A 340 7.47 11.14 -20.83
C ALA A 340 6.21 11.64 -20.08
N LEU A 341 6.35 12.06 -18.84
CA LEU A 341 5.25 12.66 -18.09
C LEU A 341 4.81 13.99 -18.74
N LEU A 342 5.75 14.86 -19.11
CA LEU A 342 5.44 16.11 -19.79
C LEU A 342 4.69 15.88 -21.11
N ALA A 343 5.19 14.99 -21.95
CA ALA A 343 4.52 14.63 -23.21
C ALA A 343 3.10 14.06 -22.97
N THR A 344 2.91 13.32 -21.86
CA THR A 344 1.59 12.81 -21.49
C THR A 344 0.64 13.93 -21.05
N ILE A 345 1.13 14.91 -20.30
CA ILE A 345 0.36 16.10 -19.91
C ILE A 345 -0.03 16.89 -21.16
N ASP A 346 0.93 17.18 -22.05
CA ASP A 346 0.71 17.95 -23.27
C ASP A 346 -0.34 17.27 -24.18
N ALA A 347 -0.22 15.97 -24.40
CA ALA A 347 -1.17 15.20 -25.20
C ALA A 347 -2.58 15.17 -24.57
N TRP A 348 -2.66 15.00 -23.24
CA TRP A 348 -3.93 14.98 -22.52
C TRP A 348 -4.63 16.36 -22.56
N GLU A 349 -3.88 17.45 -22.42
CA GLU A 349 -4.40 18.81 -22.57
C GLU A 349 -4.85 19.12 -24.00
N ALA A 350 -4.06 18.73 -25.00
CA ALA A 350 -4.38 18.92 -26.42
C ALA A 350 -5.67 18.19 -26.85
N GLU A 351 -6.00 17.08 -26.22
CA GLU A 351 -7.23 16.32 -26.45
C GLU A 351 -8.46 16.90 -25.69
N GLY A 352 -8.31 18.04 -25.02
CA GLY A 352 -9.40 18.69 -24.27
C GLY A 352 -9.67 18.09 -22.88
N LEU A 353 -8.64 17.50 -22.27
CA LEU A 353 -8.68 16.98 -20.90
C LEU A 353 -9.69 15.82 -20.74
N PRO A 354 -9.64 14.76 -21.55
CA PRO A 354 -10.65 13.71 -21.54
C PRO A 354 -10.70 13.02 -20.17
N HIS A 355 -11.89 13.03 -19.59
CA HIS A 355 -12.14 12.49 -18.26
C HIS A 355 -13.63 12.31 -18.00
N ASP A 356 -14.02 11.17 -17.42
CA ASP A 356 -15.37 10.89 -16.93
C ASP A 356 -15.36 10.83 -15.38
N PRO A 357 -15.76 11.92 -14.69
CA PRO A 357 -15.79 11.94 -13.22
C PRO A 357 -16.74 10.90 -12.62
N ALA A 358 -17.84 10.58 -13.30
CA ALA A 358 -18.80 9.60 -12.82
C ALA A 358 -18.21 8.18 -12.89
N LEU A 359 -17.47 7.86 -13.96
CA LEU A 359 -16.75 6.60 -14.07
C LEU A 359 -15.62 6.51 -13.07
N ALA A 360 -14.85 7.59 -12.87
CA ALA A 360 -13.80 7.68 -11.84
C ALA A 360 -14.37 7.36 -10.45
N ARG A 361 -15.50 7.98 -10.11
CA ARG A 361 -16.23 7.73 -8.87
C ARG A 361 -16.66 6.27 -8.74
N ARG A 362 -17.31 5.70 -9.75
CA ARG A 362 -17.75 4.28 -9.75
C ARG A 362 -16.57 3.31 -9.55
N ARG A 363 -15.41 3.58 -10.16
CA ARG A 363 -14.20 2.75 -9.95
C ARG A 363 -13.72 2.79 -8.51
N ALA A 364 -13.71 3.96 -7.89
CA ALA A 364 -13.35 4.10 -6.49
C ALA A 364 -14.37 3.40 -5.57
N GLU A 365 -15.67 3.51 -5.86
CA GLU A 365 -16.75 2.84 -5.10
C GLU A 365 -16.65 1.31 -5.14
N ALA A 366 -16.17 0.74 -6.22
CA ALA A 366 -15.88 -0.70 -6.29
C ALA A 366 -14.78 -1.14 -5.29
N LEU A 367 -14.03 -0.18 -4.73
CA LEU A 367 -12.97 -0.36 -3.73
C LEU A 367 -13.35 0.27 -2.37
N ALA A 368 -14.65 0.56 -2.16
CA ALA A 368 -15.14 1.15 -0.93
C ALA A 368 -14.93 0.23 0.28
N LEU A 369 -14.83 0.83 1.46
CA LEU A 369 -14.62 0.11 2.72
C LEU A 369 -15.62 -1.04 2.96
N PRO A 370 -16.95 -0.89 2.71
CA PRO A 370 -17.90 -1.98 2.83
C PRO A 370 -17.60 -3.15 1.88
N VAL A 371 -17.23 -2.86 0.63
CA VAL A 371 -16.90 -3.88 -0.39
C VAL A 371 -15.65 -4.67 0.02
N PHE A 372 -14.62 -3.97 0.46
CA PHE A 372 -13.41 -4.62 0.99
C PHE A 372 -13.74 -5.53 2.18
N ARG A 373 -14.50 -5.01 3.15
CA ARG A 373 -14.91 -5.77 4.33
C ARG A 373 -15.66 -7.04 3.95
N GLU A 374 -16.65 -6.94 3.08
CA GLU A 374 -17.44 -8.07 2.61
C GLU A 374 -16.56 -9.13 1.94
N ARG A 375 -15.72 -8.73 0.98
CA ARG A 375 -14.83 -9.65 0.26
C ARG A 375 -13.82 -10.32 1.18
N LEU A 376 -13.18 -9.57 2.08
CA LEU A 376 -12.17 -10.12 2.97
C LEU A 376 -12.79 -11.07 3.99
N LEU A 377 -13.88 -10.69 4.66
CA LEU A 377 -14.54 -11.54 5.64
C LEU A 377 -15.22 -12.76 4.98
N GLY A 378 -15.77 -12.59 3.78
CA GLY A 378 -16.28 -13.71 2.97
C GLY A 378 -15.19 -14.75 2.69
N HIS A 379 -14.02 -14.30 2.20
CA HIS A 379 -12.87 -15.18 1.97
C HIS A 379 -12.40 -15.89 3.25
N LEU A 380 -12.32 -15.17 4.39
CA LEU A 380 -11.95 -15.80 5.66
C LEU A 380 -12.96 -16.86 6.09
N SER A 381 -14.26 -16.62 5.87
CA SER A 381 -15.32 -17.58 6.16
C SER A 381 -15.20 -18.83 5.29
N GLU A 382 -14.95 -18.69 3.99
CA GLU A 382 -14.72 -19.81 3.07
C GLU A 382 -13.52 -20.67 3.49
N VAL A 383 -12.42 -20.02 3.89
CA VAL A 383 -11.20 -20.72 4.36
C VAL A 383 -11.47 -21.53 5.62
N VAL A 384 -12.16 -20.94 6.60
CA VAL A 384 -12.46 -21.61 7.89
C VAL A 384 -13.41 -22.78 7.68
N ASN A 385 -14.38 -22.66 6.76
CA ASN A 385 -15.35 -23.71 6.45
C ASN A 385 -14.80 -24.80 5.52
N GLY A 386 -13.52 -24.73 5.12
CA GLY A 386 -12.88 -25.69 4.21
C GLY A 386 -13.41 -25.63 2.77
N GLN A 387 -14.12 -24.57 2.40
CA GLN A 387 -14.70 -24.38 1.07
C GLN A 387 -13.67 -23.85 0.06
N HIS A 388 -12.52 -23.38 0.54
CA HIS A 388 -11.40 -22.95 -0.29
C HIS A 388 -10.34 -24.06 -0.29
N PRO A 389 -10.11 -24.74 -1.42
CA PRO A 389 -9.02 -25.70 -1.52
C PRO A 389 -7.70 -24.99 -1.25
N ALA A 390 -6.82 -25.62 -0.46
CA ALA A 390 -5.48 -25.09 -0.15
C ALA A 390 -4.59 -24.92 -1.40
N HIS A 391 -5.07 -25.36 -2.54
CA HIS A 391 -4.41 -25.33 -3.84
C HIS A 391 -5.45 -25.13 -4.94
N VAL A 392 -5.61 -23.93 -5.45
CA VAL A 392 -6.35 -23.67 -6.69
C VAL A 392 -5.32 -23.67 -7.82
N PRO A 393 -5.44 -24.50 -8.87
CA PRO A 393 -4.56 -24.40 -10.03
C PRO A 393 -4.72 -23.00 -10.68
N PRO A 394 -3.65 -22.46 -11.31
CA PRO A 394 -3.71 -21.13 -11.89
C PRO A 394 -4.88 -21.01 -12.86
N ALA A 395 -5.68 -19.97 -12.68
CA ALA A 395 -6.68 -19.61 -13.67
C ALA A 395 -5.97 -19.43 -15.03
N PRO A 396 -6.55 -19.91 -16.14
CA PRO A 396 -5.92 -19.76 -17.44
C PRO A 396 -5.64 -18.27 -17.68
N HIS A 397 -4.38 -17.95 -17.96
CA HIS A 397 -3.93 -16.63 -18.34
C HIS A 397 -4.84 -16.09 -19.45
N VAL A 398 -5.71 -15.14 -19.13
CA VAL A 398 -6.20 -14.20 -20.14
C VAL A 398 -5.05 -13.25 -20.34
N PRO A 399 -4.36 -13.26 -21.49
CA PRO A 399 -3.26 -12.36 -21.71
C PRO A 399 -3.82 -10.95 -21.77
N PHE A 400 -3.59 -10.18 -20.72
CA PHE A 400 -3.66 -8.74 -20.82
C PHE A 400 -2.59 -8.36 -21.84
N THR A 401 -3.00 -7.90 -23.00
CA THR A 401 -2.10 -7.51 -24.09
C THR A 401 -1.26 -6.33 -23.64
N SER A 402 -0.15 -6.62 -22.97
CA SER A 402 0.95 -5.68 -22.80
C SER A 402 1.65 -5.51 -24.17
N ARG A 403 1.12 -4.65 -25.02
CA ARG A 403 1.91 -4.11 -26.11
C ARG A 403 3.00 -3.22 -25.49
N GLY A 404 4.21 -3.76 -25.41
CA GLY A 404 5.39 -2.92 -25.17
C GLY A 404 6.47 -3.48 -24.26
N GLN A 405 6.83 -4.76 -24.34
CA GLN A 405 8.19 -5.15 -23.94
C GLN A 405 8.94 -5.64 -25.20
N LYS A 406 9.53 -4.72 -25.94
CA LYS A 406 10.65 -5.04 -26.81
C LYS A 406 11.94 -4.79 -26.02
N ASN A 407 12.68 -5.89 -25.86
CA ASN A 407 14.06 -6.02 -25.45
C ASN A 407 14.91 -4.75 -25.61
N VAL A 408 15.51 -4.28 -24.52
CA VAL A 408 16.80 -3.60 -24.57
C VAL A 408 17.78 -4.49 -23.80
N ARG A 409 18.73 -5.04 -24.56
CA ARG A 409 19.91 -5.76 -24.08
C ARG A 409 20.83 -4.84 -23.32
#